data_b5970d165ebf285fd96ad0ac6fcdd2cd
#
_entry.id   b5970d165ebf285fd96ad0ac6fcdd2cd
#
_cell.length_a   1.000
_cell.length_b   1.000
_cell.length_c   1.000
_cell.angle_alpha   90.00
_cell.angle_beta   90.00
_cell.angle_gamma   90.00
#
_symmetry.space_group_name_H-M   'P 1'
#
loop_
_entity.id
_entity.type
_entity.pdbx_description
1 polymer ?
#
loop_
_entity_poly.entity_id
_entity_poly.type
_entity_poly.pdbx_seq_one_letter_code
_entity_poly.pdbx_strand_id
1 'polypeptide(L)'
;TASKNGTSVLTLALGIVGATVMPHNLYLHSSIAQTRKVNYKAKQSVHEAVRFMTWDSNIQLSLAFVVNSLLLILGAALFFGHADKIGAFSAMYNALKDPQIAGAIASPILSTLFAVALLASGQNSTITGTLTGQIVMEGFLNMKLPPWFLRLVTRLLALLPVVIVAILYGDKEQVLDNLLVYSQVFLSVALPFSIFPLVYFTSNKKLMGEFVNSKWNTYLAYAVSILLTILNVKLVVDLF
;
A
#
# COMPACT_ATOMS: atom_id res chain seq x y z
N THR A 1 -22.46 3.08 11.92
CA THR A 1 -22.81 4.49 11.67
C THR A 1 -22.23 4.88 10.31
N ALA A 2 -23.09 5.08 9.31
CA ALA A 2 -22.72 5.52 7.99
C ALA A 2 -22.05 6.91 8.08
N SER A 3 -20.93 7.10 7.39
CA SER A 3 -20.37 8.42 7.16
C SER A 3 -21.37 9.25 6.36
N LYS A 4 -21.49 10.55 6.61
CA LYS A 4 -22.36 11.47 5.89
C LYS A 4 -22.18 11.46 4.35
N ASN A 5 -21.06 10.92 3.87
CA ASN A 5 -20.71 10.84 2.43
C ASN A 5 -21.01 9.47 1.79
N GLY A 6 -21.81 8.60 2.42
CA GLY A 6 -22.23 7.31 1.84
C GLY A 6 -21.17 6.21 1.89
N THR A 7 -19.91 6.49 2.22
CA THR A 7 -18.88 5.47 2.42
C THR A 7 -18.93 4.93 3.85
N SER A 8 -18.96 3.60 4.00
CA SER A 8 -18.99 2.99 5.32
C SER A 8 -17.63 3.15 6.02
N VAL A 9 -17.62 3.25 7.34
CA VAL A 9 -16.38 3.28 8.15
C VAL A 9 -15.51 2.05 7.85
N LEU A 10 -16.14 0.91 7.59
CA LEU A 10 -15.45 -0.32 7.21
C LEU A 10 -14.72 -0.18 5.86
N THR A 11 -15.35 0.43 4.85
CA THR A 11 -14.73 0.69 3.54
C THR A 11 -13.49 1.55 3.68
N LEU A 12 -13.55 2.61 4.48
CA LEU A 12 -12.39 3.47 4.74
C LEU A 12 -11.29 2.72 5.50
N ALA A 13 -11.64 1.96 6.54
CA ALA A 13 -10.67 1.18 7.30
C ALA A 13 -9.94 0.14 6.42
N LEU A 14 -10.68 -0.57 5.56
CA LEU A 14 -10.08 -1.52 4.62
C LEU A 14 -9.29 -0.84 3.51
N GLY A 15 -9.71 0.36 3.08
CA GLY A 15 -8.92 1.20 2.18
C GLY A 15 -7.56 1.56 2.79
N ILE A 16 -7.52 1.94 4.08
CA ILE A 16 -6.26 2.21 4.81
C ILE A 16 -5.39 0.94 4.89
N VAL A 17 -5.97 -0.22 5.20
CA VAL A 17 -5.24 -1.50 5.22
C VAL A 17 -4.67 -1.82 3.84
N GLY A 18 -5.46 -1.71 2.78
CA GLY A 18 -5.02 -1.95 1.40
C GLY A 18 -3.91 -0.99 0.95
N ALA A 19 -3.99 0.28 1.37
CA ALA A 19 -2.96 1.28 1.09
C ALA A 19 -1.66 1.02 1.86
N THR A 20 -1.74 0.41 3.05
CA THR A 20 -0.58 0.18 3.92
C THR A 20 0.10 -1.15 3.60
N VAL A 21 -0.68 -2.22 3.45
CA VAL A 21 -0.18 -3.58 3.19
C VAL A 21 -0.52 -3.96 1.75
N MET A 22 0.27 -3.46 0.83
CA MET A 22 0.06 -3.71 -0.61
C MET A 22 0.53 -5.11 -1.00
N PRO A 23 -0.36 -5.97 -1.58
CA PRO A 23 0.01 -7.33 -2.00
C PRO A 23 1.20 -7.36 -2.94
N HIS A 24 1.25 -6.41 -3.87
CA HIS A 24 2.32 -6.33 -4.86
C HIS A 24 3.70 -6.02 -4.26
N ASN A 25 3.76 -5.36 -3.11
CA ASN A 25 5.03 -5.12 -2.42
C ASN A 25 5.64 -6.43 -1.89
N LEU A 26 4.85 -7.44 -1.52
CA LEU A 26 5.35 -8.75 -1.12
C LEU A 26 6.12 -9.40 -2.26
N TYR A 27 5.60 -9.34 -3.49
CA TYR A 27 6.28 -9.88 -4.68
C TYR A 27 7.52 -9.07 -5.04
N LEU A 28 7.44 -7.75 -4.97
CA LEU A 28 8.56 -6.86 -5.25
C LEU A 28 9.73 -7.10 -4.29
N HIS A 29 9.47 -7.08 -2.98
CA HIS A 29 10.50 -7.26 -1.97
C HIS A 29 11.13 -8.65 -2.02
N SER A 30 10.37 -9.71 -2.27
CA SER A 30 10.92 -11.05 -2.43
C SER A 30 11.82 -11.15 -3.66
N SER A 31 11.48 -10.49 -4.77
CA SER A 31 12.33 -10.45 -5.96
C SER A 31 13.60 -9.63 -5.74
N ILE A 32 13.51 -8.44 -5.14
CA ILE A 32 14.66 -7.60 -4.84
C ILE A 32 15.62 -8.28 -3.85
N ALA A 33 15.09 -9.03 -2.87
CA ALA A 33 15.94 -9.78 -1.95
C ALA A 33 16.88 -10.77 -2.66
N GLN A 34 16.45 -11.35 -3.79
CA GLN A 34 17.25 -12.28 -4.58
C GLN A 34 18.41 -11.60 -5.34
N THR A 35 18.39 -10.29 -5.53
CA THR A 35 19.47 -9.56 -6.21
C THR A 35 20.71 -9.38 -5.35
N ARG A 36 20.61 -9.65 -4.05
CA ARG A 36 21.75 -9.56 -3.12
C ARG A 36 22.74 -10.71 -3.36
N LYS A 37 24.02 -10.41 -3.35
CA LYS A 37 25.10 -11.41 -3.48
C LYS A 37 25.21 -12.20 -2.17
N VAL A 38 24.55 -13.34 -2.09
CA VAL A 38 24.59 -14.26 -0.94
C VAL A 38 25.26 -15.56 -1.39
N ASN A 39 26.23 -16.03 -0.60
CA ASN A 39 26.80 -17.36 -0.83
C ASN A 39 25.90 -18.44 -0.20
N TYR A 40 24.98 -18.99 -0.98
CA TYR A 40 24.05 -20.01 -0.53
C TYR A 40 24.70 -21.32 -0.08
N LYS A 41 25.97 -21.56 -0.42
CA LYS A 41 26.71 -22.75 0.02
C LYS A 41 27.26 -22.60 1.45
N ALA A 42 27.43 -21.38 1.93
CA ALA A 42 27.92 -21.08 3.26
C ALA A 42 26.76 -20.72 4.19
N LYS A 43 26.42 -21.59 5.14
CA LYS A 43 25.32 -21.36 6.09
C LYS A 43 25.45 -20.04 6.82
N GLN A 44 26.64 -19.65 7.23
CA GLN A 44 26.91 -18.38 7.91
C GLN A 44 26.53 -17.19 7.05
N SER A 45 26.86 -17.20 5.74
CA SER A 45 26.49 -16.11 4.81
C SER A 45 24.98 -15.97 4.67
N VAL A 46 24.25 -17.09 4.68
CA VAL A 46 22.78 -17.07 4.62
C VAL A 46 22.17 -16.52 5.92
N HIS A 47 22.69 -16.93 7.09
CA HIS A 47 22.26 -16.39 8.39
C HIS A 47 22.47 -14.89 8.50
N GLU A 48 23.66 -14.41 8.11
CA GLU A 48 23.96 -12.98 8.09
C GLU A 48 23.02 -12.22 7.14
N ALA A 49 22.80 -12.74 5.94
CA ALA A 49 21.88 -12.13 4.98
C ALA A 49 20.46 -12.02 5.54
N VAL A 50 19.91 -13.08 6.12
CA VAL A 50 18.57 -13.08 6.75
C VAL A 50 18.52 -12.09 7.91
N ARG A 51 19.54 -12.05 8.76
CA ARG A 51 19.62 -11.11 9.88
C ARG A 51 19.60 -9.66 9.39
N PHE A 52 20.42 -9.31 8.39
CA PHE A 52 20.47 -7.95 7.83
C PHE A 52 19.16 -7.59 7.15
N MET A 53 18.54 -8.49 6.39
CA MET A 53 17.24 -8.25 5.76
C MET A 53 16.14 -8.03 6.80
N THR A 54 16.17 -8.76 7.92
CA THR A 54 15.21 -8.59 9.01
C THR A 54 15.38 -7.24 9.69
N TRP A 55 16.60 -6.80 9.97
CA TRP A 55 16.87 -5.48 10.53
C TRP A 55 16.45 -4.36 9.58
N ASP A 56 16.82 -4.47 8.31
CA ASP A 56 16.46 -3.53 7.24
C ASP A 56 14.93 -3.36 7.16
N SER A 57 14.19 -4.47 7.09
CA SER A 57 12.73 -4.45 7.07
C SER A 57 12.12 -3.84 8.34
N ASN A 58 12.63 -4.20 9.52
CA ASN A 58 12.11 -3.68 10.78
C ASN A 58 12.31 -2.16 10.90
N ILE A 59 13.46 -1.65 10.51
CA ILE A 59 13.75 -0.20 10.52
C ILE A 59 12.81 0.52 9.56
N GLN A 60 12.72 0.06 8.31
CA GLN A 60 11.88 0.68 7.29
C GLN A 60 10.40 0.67 7.68
N LEU A 61 9.88 -0.46 8.17
CA LEU A 61 8.48 -0.59 8.59
C LEU A 61 8.18 0.23 9.83
N SER A 62 9.12 0.35 10.77
CA SER A 62 8.95 1.21 11.95
C SER A 62 8.89 2.69 11.58
N LEU A 63 9.74 3.14 10.65
CA LEU A 63 9.68 4.51 10.13
C LEU A 63 8.38 4.76 9.38
N ALA A 64 7.95 3.82 8.53
CA ALA A 64 6.68 3.91 7.82
C ALA A 64 5.49 3.97 8.79
N PHE A 65 5.51 3.18 9.86
CA PHE A 65 4.49 3.20 10.90
C PHE A 65 4.39 4.57 11.58
N VAL A 66 5.53 5.17 11.95
CA VAL A 66 5.56 6.50 12.57
C VAL A 66 5.00 7.55 11.61
N VAL A 67 5.44 7.57 10.35
CA VAL A 67 4.97 8.55 9.35
C VAL A 67 3.47 8.39 9.09
N ASN A 68 2.99 7.16 8.90
CA ASN A 68 1.56 6.89 8.66
C ASN A 68 0.70 7.28 9.88
N SER A 69 1.20 7.03 11.09
CA SER A 69 0.50 7.43 12.32
C SER A 69 0.42 8.95 12.44
N LEU A 70 1.51 9.67 12.13
CA LEU A 70 1.52 11.14 12.15
C LEU A 70 0.57 11.72 11.08
N LEU A 71 0.51 11.16 9.89
CA LEU A 71 -0.43 11.57 8.85
C LEU A 71 -1.89 11.35 9.27
N LEU A 72 -2.18 10.21 9.91
CA LEU A 72 -3.52 9.92 10.42
C LEU A 72 -3.93 10.90 11.53
N ILE A 73 -3.01 11.18 12.47
CA ILE A 73 -3.22 12.16 13.55
C ILE A 73 -3.42 13.57 12.96
N LEU A 74 -2.61 13.96 11.98
CA LEU A 74 -2.73 15.26 11.31
C LEU A 74 -4.10 15.38 10.62
N GLY A 75 -4.51 14.36 9.86
CA GLY A 75 -5.81 14.31 9.22
C GLY A 75 -6.97 14.41 10.23
N ALA A 76 -6.88 13.67 11.33
CA ALA A 76 -7.87 13.75 12.40
C ALA A 76 -7.91 15.13 13.07
N ALA A 77 -6.76 15.72 13.36
CA ALA A 77 -6.67 17.03 14.02
C ALA A 77 -7.22 18.18 13.15
N LEU A 78 -6.95 18.15 11.83
CA LEU A 78 -7.41 19.20 10.91
C LEU A 78 -8.89 19.09 10.55
N PHE A 79 -9.43 17.89 10.45
CA PHE A 79 -10.77 17.66 9.93
C PHE A 79 -11.78 17.19 10.97
N PHE A 80 -11.39 17.01 12.23
CA PHE A 80 -12.34 16.67 13.29
C PHE A 80 -13.38 17.77 13.45
N GLY A 81 -14.64 17.43 13.23
CA GLY A 81 -15.76 18.39 13.28
C GLY A 81 -16.02 19.16 11.97
N HIS A 82 -15.17 19.05 10.95
CA HIS A 82 -15.32 19.72 9.66
C HIS A 82 -15.57 18.71 8.53
N ALA A 83 -16.48 17.78 8.74
CA ALA A 83 -16.74 16.66 7.82
C ALA A 83 -17.13 17.09 6.38
N ASP A 84 -17.62 18.30 6.20
CA ASP A 84 -18.07 18.83 4.91
C ASP A 84 -16.90 19.23 3.97
N LYS A 85 -15.69 19.31 4.51
CA LYS A 85 -14.47 19.74 3.78
C LYS A 85 -13.50 18.59 3.48
N ILE A 86 -13.87 17.36 3.82
CA ILE A 86 -13.00 16.19 3.66
C ILE A 86 -13.28 15.56 2.29
N GLY A 87 -12.25 15.35 1.50
CA GLY A 87 -12.38 14.52 0.31
C GLY A 87 -11.34 14.72 -0.77
N ALA A 88 -10.60 15.82 -0.77
CA ALA A 88 -9.62 16.10 -1.81
C ALA A 88 -8.24 16.42 -1.23
N PHE A 89 -7.17 16.04 -1.94
CA PHE A 89 -5.81 16.48 -1.61
C PHE A 89 -5.68 18.00 -1.57
N SER A 90 -6.44 18.71 -2.42
CA SER A 90 -6.57 20.16 -2.44
C SER A 90 -7.15 20.70 -1.12
N ALA A 91 -8.10 19.99 -0.51
CA ALA A 91 -8.68 20.37 0.78
C ALA A 91 -7.61 20.32 1.89
N MET A 92 -6.77 19.29 1.93
CA MET A 92 -5.65 19.18 2.87
C MET A 92 -4.63 20.30 2.66
N TYR A 93 -4.26 20.57 1.41
CA TYR A 93 -3.33 21.63 1.05
C TYR A 93 -3.86 23.01 1.50
N ASN A 94 -5.14 23.30 1.28
CA ASN A 94 -5.76 24.55 1.69
C ASN A 94 -5.94 24.63 3.22
N ALA A 95 -6.31 23.53 3.87
CA ALA A 95 -6.42 23.47 5.33
C ALA A 95 -5.09 23.79 6.03
N LEU A 96 -3.97 23.35 5.48
CA LEU A 96 -2.63 23.66 6.01
C LEU A 96 -2.20 25.12 5.85
N LYS A 97 -2.87 25.88 4.97
CA LYS A 97 -2.66 27.33 4.81
C LYS A 97 -3.57 28.16 5.71
N ASP A 98 -4.71 27.63 6.10
CA ASP A 98 -5.76 28.36 6.77
C ASP A 98 -5.53 28.40 8.29
N PRO A 99 -5.25 29.60 8.89
CA PRO A 99 -5.09 29.72 10.32
C PRO A 99 -6.32 29.32 11.14
N GLN A 100 -7.50 29.34 10.55
CA GLN A 100 -8.74 28.94 11.23
C GLN A 100 -8.84 27.42 11.38
N ILE A 101 -8.15 26.66 10.50
CA ILE A 101 -8.17 25.18 10.52
C ILE A 101 -6.88 24.66 11.16
N ALA A 102 -5.72 25.10 10.69
CA ALA A 102 -4.42 24.61 11.15
C ALA A 102 -3.86 25.39 12.36
N GLY A 103 -4.54 26.47 12.79
CA GLY A 103 -4.12 27.25 13.96
C GLY A 103 -2.71 27.82 13.82
N ALA A 104 -1.91 27.65 14.88
CA ALA A 104 -0.55 28.20 14.95
C ALA A 104 0.45 27.55 13.97
N ILE A 105 0.15 26.39 13.41
CA ILE A 105 1.01 25.71 12.43
C ILE A 105 0.69 26.06 10.98
N ALA A 106 -0.36 26.84 10.74
CA ALA A 106 -0.76 27.26 9.41
C ALA A 106 0.38 28.01 8.71
N SER A 107 0.80 27.49 7.56
CA SER A 107 1.89 28.10 6.80
C SER A 107 1.83 27.73 5.32
N PRO A 108 2.05 28.70 4.40
CA PRO A 108 2.26 28.40 2.98
C PRO A 108 3.43 27.43 2.73
N ILE A 109 4.45 27.48 3.59
CA ILE A 109 5.61 26.57 3.51
C ILE A 109 5.16 25.15 3.83
N LEU A 110 4.37 24.93 4.88
CA LEU A 110 3.90 23.62 5.29
C LEU A 110 3.02 22.97 4.20
N SER A 111 2.10 23.75 3.61
CA SER A 111 1.26 23.27 2.52
C SER A 111 2.07 22.94 1.25
N THR A 112 3.11 23.72 0.95
CA THR A 112 4.02 23.43 -0.18
C THR A 112 4.84 22.18 0.08
N LEU A 113 5.37 22.00 1.30
CA LEU A 113 6.09 20.79 1.70
C LEU A 113 5.18 19.54 1.60
N PHE A 114 3.93 19.65 1.98
CA PHE A 114 2.94 18.58 1.82
C PHE A 114 2.76 18.21 0.34
N ALA A 115 2.59 19.21 -0.55
CA ALA A 115 2.46 18.97 -1.99
C ALA A 115 3.70 18.31 -2.60
N VAL A 116 4.90 18.75 -2.22
CA VAL A 116 6.16 18.16 -2.67
C VAL A 116 6.32 16.72 -2.15
N ALA A 117 5.97 16.47 -0.90
CA ALA A 117 6.00 15.13 -0.32
C ALA A 117 5.02 14.18 -1.04
N LEU A 118 3.81 14.66 -1.37
CA LEU A 118 2.82 13.91 -2.12
C LEU A 118 3.31 13.57 -3.53
N LEU A 119 3.93 14.54 -4.23
CA LEU A 119 4.51 14.34 -5.55
C LEU A 119 5.63 13.28 -5.50
N ALA A 120 6.55 13.39 -4.53
CA ALA A 120 7.64 12.45 -4.35
C ALA A 120 7.14 11.03 -4.04
N SER A 121 6.13 10.92 -3.19
CA SER A 121 5.47 9.65 -2.86
C SER A 121 4.80 9.03 -4.09
N GLY A 122 4.07 9.82 -4.88
CA GLY A 122 3.45 9.37 -6.12
C GLY A 122 4.47 8.87 -7.15
N GLN A 123 5.61 9.58 -7.29
CA GLN A 123 6.69 9.16 -8.16
C GLN A 123 7.30 7.83 -7.72
N ASN A 124 7.56 7.66 -6.42
CA ASN A 124 8.05 6.39 -5.87
C ASN A 124 7.06 5.24 -6.11
N SER A 125 5.79 5.45 -5.86
CA SER A 125 4.72 4.45 -6.11
C SER A 125 4.64 4.04 -7.57
N THR A 126 4.84 4.98 -8.50
CA THR A 126 4.87 4.69 -9.95
C THR A 126 6.04 3.77 -10.32
N ILE A 127 7.21 3.99 -9.72
CA ILE A 127 8.39 3.15 -9.96
C ILE A 127 8.16 1.74 -9.42
N THR A 128 7.76 1.62 -8.16
CA THR A 128 7.55 0.33 -7.49
C THR A 128 6.43 -0.49 -8.15
N GLY A 129 5.31 0.15 -8.51
CA GLY A 129 4.21 -0.49 -9.23
C GLY A 129 4.63 -1.01 -10.61
N THR A 130 5.45 -0.25 -11.33
CA THR A 130 5.98 -0.66 -12.64
C THR A 130 6.91 -1.87 -12.52
N LEU A 131 7.81 -1.86 -11.53
CA LEU A 131 8.72 -2.99 -11.28
C LEU A 131 7.96 -4.25 -10.87
N THR A 132 6.95 -4.11 -10.02
CA THR A 132 6.10 -5.24 -9.64
C THR A 132 5.36 -5.82 -10.84
N GLY A 133 4.79 -4.97 -11.70
CA GLY A 133 4.14 -5.41 -12.94
C GLY A 133 5.09 -6.22 -13.82
N GLN A 134 6.35 -5.78 -13.94
CA GLN A 134 7.39 -6.52 -14.67
C GLN A 134 7.65 -7.89 -14.03
N ILE A 135 7.85 -7.95 -12.72
CA ILE A 135 8.12 -9.20 -11.97
C ILE A 135 6.96 -10.20 -12.13
N VAL A 136 5.71 -9.71 -12.03
CA VAL A 136 4.52 -10.55 -12.21
C VAL A 136 4.44 -11.08 -13.63
N MET A 137 4.66 -10.25 -14.65
CA MET A 137 4.62 -10.68 -16.05
C MET A 137 5.73 -11.69 -16.39
N GLU A 138 6.94 -11.46 -15.89
CA GLU A 138 8.05 -12.39 -16.09
C GLU A 138 7.84 -13.72 -15.34
N GLY A 139 7.36 -13.66 -14.09
CA GLY A 139 7.20 -14.83 -13.24
C GLY A 139 5.98 -15.69 -13.55
N PHE A 140 4.83 -15.09 -13.82
CA PHE A 140 3.58 -15.81 -14.02
C PHE A 140 3.22 -16.04 -15.49
N LEU A 141 3.55 -15.08 -16.37
CA LEU A 141 3.18 -15.17 -17.77
C LEU A 141 4.32 -15.66 -18.66
N ASN A 142 5.52 -15.87 -18.11
CA ASN A 142 6.75 -16.26 -18.86
C ASN A 142 7.02 -15.36 -20.07
N MET A 143 6.59 -14.11 -20.02
CA MET A 143 6.74 -13.16 -21.12
C MET A 143 8.17 -12.64 -21.16
N LYS A 144 8.95 -13.10 -22.14
CA LYS A 144 10.32 -12.63 -22.41
C LYS A 144 10.30 -11.39 -23.34
N LEU A 145 9.61 -10.36 -22.93
CA LEU A 145 9.59 -9.09 -23.68
C LEU A 145 10.68 -8.15 -23.13
N PRO A 146 11.19 -7.23 -23.95
CA PRO A 146 12.19 -6.27 -23.47
C PRO A 146 11.62 -5.43 -22.32
N PRO A 147 12.39 -5.18 -21.25
CA PRO A 147 11.90 -4.52 -20.04
C PRO A 147 11.26 -3.15 -20.27
N TRP A 148 11.74 -2.39 -21.25
CA TRP A 148 11.18 -1.09 -21.58
C TRP A 148 9.74 -1.19 -22.13
N PHE A 149 9.48 -2.22 -22.94
CA PHE A 149 8.14 -2.45 -23.52
C PHE A 149 7.14 -2.89 -22.45
N LEU A 150 7.54 -3.80 -21.56
CA LEU A 150 6.73 -4.20 -20.40
C LEU A 150 6.37 -2.99 -19.53
N ARG A 151 7.34 -2.12 -19.26
CA ARG A 151 7.10 -0.89 -18.50
C ARG A 151 6.14 0.06 -19.19
N LEU A 152 6.25 0.20 -20.49
CA LEU A 152 5.33 1.03 -21.28
C LEU A 152 3.90 0.49 -21.22
N VAL A 153 3.74 -0.81 -21.49
CA VAL A 153 2.43 -1.48 -21.46
C VAL A 153 1.77 -1.40 -20.10
N THR A 154 2.50 -1.70 -19.03
CA THR A 154 1.95 -1.63 -17.65
C THR A 154 1.54 -0.22 -17.28
N ARG A 155 2.29 0.81 -17.68
CA ARG A 155 1.93 2.21 -17.42
C ARG A 155 0.71 2.65 -18.23
N LEU A 156 0.62 2.27 -19.49
CA LEU A 156 -0.54 2.57 -20.32
C LEU A 156 -1.81 1.90 -19.77
N LEU A 157 -1.72 0.63 -19.38
CA LEU A 157 -2.84 -0.08 -18.76
C LEU A 157 -3.28 0.56 -17.43
N ALA A 158 -2.34 1.04 -16.63
CA ALA A 158 -2.65 1.73 -15.37
C ALA A 158 -3.29 3.11 -15.60
N LEU A 159 -2.94 3.81 -16.68
CA LEU A 159 -3.51 5.11 -17.02
C LEU A 159 -4.92 5.00 -17.62
N LEU A 160 -5.25 3.90 -18.31
CA LEU A 160 -6.54 3.72 -18.97
C LEU A 160 -7.75 4.01 -18.08
N PRO A 161 -7.88 3.42 -16.87
CA PRO A 161 -9.02 3.70 -16.00
C PRO A 161 -9.12 5.17 -15.59
N VAL A 162 -7.97 5.81 -15.32
CA VAL A 162 -7.91 7.23 -14.92
C VAL A 162 -8.34 8.13 -16.06
N VAL A 163 -7.84 7.87 -17.28
CA VAL A 163 -8.20 8.64 -18.48
C VAL A 163 -9.68 8.47 -18.83
N ILE A 164 -10.20 7.24 -18.76
CA ILE A 164 -11.62 6.99 -18.99
C ILE A 164 -12.50 7.75 -18.01
N VAL A 165 -12.17 7.70 -16.72
CA VAL A 165 -12.90 8.42 -15.66
C VAL A 165 -12.78 9.94 -15.86
N ALA A 166 -11.61 10.47 -16.20
CA ALA A 166 -11.41 11.89 -16.47
C ALA A 166 -12.22 12.37 -17.67
N ILE A 167 -12.31 11.59 -18.74
CA ILE A 167 -13.11 11.92 -19.93
C ILE A 167 -14.62 11.89 -19.62
N LEU A 168 -15.08 10.87 -18.86
CA LEU A 168 -16.51 10.68 -18.59
C LEU A 168 -17.06 11.65 -17.55
N TYR A 169 -16.26 11.99 -16.53
CA TYR A 169 -16.72 12.77 -15.37
C TYR A 169 -16.10 14.16 -15.27
N GLY A 170 -15.16 14.50 -16.19
CA GLY A 170 -14.44 15.77 -16.19
C GLY A 170 -13.50 15.91 -14.97
N ASP A 171 -13.04 17.13 -14.72
CA ASP A 171 -12.09 17.47 -13.64
C ASP A 171 -12.75 17.52 -12.23
N LYS A 172 -13.70 16.62 -11.96
CA LYS A 172 -14.27 16.52 -10.61
C LYS A 172 -13.28 15.81 -9.71
N GLU A 173 -12.50 16.55 -8.94
CA GLU A 173 -11.51 16.04 -7.97
C GLU A 173 -12.07 14.91 -7.09
N GLN A 174 -13.32 15.04 -6.66
CA GLN A 174 -13.98 14.05 -5.80
C GLN A 174 -14.15 12.67 -6.46
N VAL A 175 -14.27 12.62 -7.79
CA VAL A 175 -14.37 11.34 -8.52
C VAL A 175 -13.02 10.65 -8.58
N LEU A 176 -11.95 11.41 -8.79
CA LEU A 176 -10.57 10.88 -8.78
C LEU A 176 -10.16 10.38 -7.39
N ASP A 177 -10.52 11.10 -6.33
CA ASP A 177 -10.27 10.67 -4.96
C ASP A 177 -11.03 9.39 -4.61
N ASN A 178 -12.29 9.27 -5.03
CA ASN A 178 -13.06 8.04 -4.87
C ASN A 178 -12.42 6.87 -5.64
N LEU A 179 -11.93 7.11 -6.85
CA LEU A 179 -11.23 6.08 -7.63
C LEU A 179 -9.98 5.58 -6.90
N LEU A 180 -9.22 6.49 -6.27
CA LEU A 180 -8.08 6.12 -5.43
C LEU A 180 -8.51 5.23 -4.26
N VAL A 181 -9.55 5.63 -3.51
CA VAL A 181 -10.06 4.84 -2.38
C VAL A 181 -10.52 3.46 -2.84
N TYR A 182 -11.31 3.37 -3.91
CA TYR A 182 -11.79 2.09 -4.43
C TYR A 182 -10.65 1.19 -4.93
N SER A 183 -9.61 1.77 -5.54
CA SER A 183 -8.42 1.00 -5.93
C SER A 183 -7.71 0.38 -4.72
N GLN A 184 -7.62 1.09 -3.59
CA GLN A 184 -7.05 0.58 -2.35
C GLN A 184 -7.92 -0.51 -1.70
N VAL A 185 -9.24 -0.35 -1.76
CA VAL A 185 -10.19 -1.38 -1.33
C VAL A 185 -10.01 -2.66 -2.16
N PHE A 186 -9.90 -2.54 -3.48
CA PHE A 186 -9.63 -3.67 -4.36
C PHE A 186 -8.31 -4.40 -4.01
N LEU A 187 -7.26 -3.64 -3.72
CA LEU A 187 -5.99 -4.21 -3.25
C LEU A 187 -6.13 -4.93 -1.91
N SER A 188 -6.97 -4.40 -1.00
CA SER A 188 -7.25 -5.06 0.27
C SER A 188 -7.95 -6.41 0.07
N VAL A 189 -8.88 -6.51 -0.88
CA VAL A 189 -9.54 -7.79 -1.23
C VAL A 189 -8.55 -8.80 -1.81
N ALA A 190 -7.56 -8.33 -2.57
CA ALA A 190 -6.51 -9.20 -3.14
C ALA A 190 -5.48 -9.68 -2.09
N LEU A 191 -5.37 -9.00 -0.95
CA LEU A 191 -4.35 -9.25 0.06
C LEU A 191 -4.39 -10.68 0.66
N PRO A 192 -5.53 -11.26 1.04
CA PRO A 192 -5.59 -12.64 1.53
C PRO A 192 -4.99 -13.66 0.58
N PHE A 193 -5.22 -13.52 -0.72
CA PHE A 193 -4.68 -14.42 -1.75
C PHE A 193 -3.15 -14.39 -1.83
N SER A 194 -2.52 -13.34 -1.35
CA SER A 194 -1.06 -13.21 -1.27
C SER A 194 -0.52 -13.69 0.07
N ILE A 195 -1.21 -13.39 1.17
CA ILE A 195 -0.74 -13.68 2.53
C ILE A 195 -0.86 -15.18 2.84
N PHE A 196 -1.95 -15.86 2.48
CA PHE A 196 -2.10 -17.28 2.80
C PHE A 196 -1.00 -18.17 2.21
N PRO A 197 -0.66 -18.06 0.91
CA PRO A 197 0.47 -18.80 0.37
C PRO A 197 1.80 -18.43 1.03
N LEU A 198 2.02 -17.13 1.32
CA LEU A 198 3.23 -16.68 1.99
C LEU A 198 3.39 -17.35 3.36
N VAL A 199 2.35 -17.34 4.20
CA VAL A 199 2.36 -17.97 5.52
C VAL A 199 2.57 -19.48 5.40
N TYR A 200 1.91 -20.12 4.44
CA TYR A 200 2.07 -21.55 4.17
C TYR A 200 3.53 -21.90 3.83
N PHE A 201 4.13 -21.18 2.88
CA PHE A 201 5.52 -21.43 2.48
C PHE A 201 6.52 -21.15 3.60
N THR A 202 6.38 -20.05 4.32
CA THR A 202 7.30 -19.66 5.41
C THR A 202 7.15 -20.52 6.67
N SER A 203 6.01 -21.21 6.82
CA SER A 203 5.76 -22.15 7.91
C SER A 203 6.16 -23.59 7.58
N ASN A 204 6.50 -23.87 6.33
CA ASN A 204 6.84 -25.21 5.87
C ASN A 204 8.33 -25.53 6.14
N LYS A 205 8.60 -26.38 7.13
CA LYS A 205 9.96 -26.79 7.50
C LYS A 205 10.74 -27.48 6.36
N LYS A 206 10.04 -28.15 5.44
CA LYS A 206 10.70 -28.81 4.29
C LYS A 206 11.27 -27.79 3.31
N LEU A 207 10.64 -26.62 3.18
CA LEU A 207 11.08 -25.55 2.29
C LEU A 207 12.05 -24.60 2.97
N MET A 208 11.76 -24.21 4.22
CA MET A 208 12.50 -23.16 4.93
C MET A 208 13.65 -23.71 5.80
N GLY A 209 13.68 -25.03 6.06
CA GLY A 209 14.71 -25.65 6.89
C GLY A 209 14.78 -25.02 8.29
N GLU A 210 15.95 -24.47 8.64
CA GLU A 210 16.20 -23.80 9.91
C GLU A 210 15.59 -22.39 10.01
N PHE A 211 15.19 -21.77 8.89
CA PHE A 211 14.56 -20.45 8.83
C PHE A 211 13.04 -20.48 8.87
N VAL A 212 12.46 -21.62 9.24
CA VAL A 212 11.00 -21.76 9.40
C VAL A 212 10.48 -20.79 10.46
N ASN A 213 9.31 -20.23 10.21
CA ASN A 213 8.64 -19.36 11.17
C ASN A 213 8.41 -20.07 12.53
N SER A 214 8.57 -19.33 13.62
CA SER A 214 8.18 -19.82 14.94
C SER A 214 6.68 -20.14 14.96
N LYS A 215 6.25 -21.06 15.80
CA LYS A 215 4.83 -21.43 15.93
C LYS A 215 3.97 -20.21 16.26
N TRP A 216 4.45 -19.32 17.13
CA TRP A 216 3.75 -18.11 17.50
C TRP A 216 3.53 -17.17 16.31
N ASN A 217 4.59 -16.91 15.55
CA ASN A 217 4.50 -16.09 14.34
C ASN A 217 3.55 -16.69 13.29
N THR A 218 3.56 -18.00 13.14
CA THR A 218 2.66 -18.73 12.24
C THR A 218 1.20 -18.56 12.65
N TYR A 219 0.87 -18.78 13.95
CA TYR A 219 -0.49 -18.61 14.45
C TYR A 219 -0.97 -17.16 14.32
N LEU A 220 -0.11 -16.20 14.67
CA LEU A 220 -0.42 -14.77 14.54
C LEU A 220 -0.69 -14.40 13.08
N ALA A 221 0.16 -14.86 12.16
CA ALA A 221 0.01 -14.60 10.73
C ALA A 221 -1.30 -15.19 10.16
N TYR A 222 -1.66 -16.42 10.53
CA TYR A 222 -2.94 -17.00 10.15
C TYR A 222 -4.12 -16.25 10.77
N ALA A 223 -4.04 -15.87 12.05
CA ALA A 223 -5.11 -15.12 12.71
C ALA A 223 -5.36 -13.77 12.00
N VAL A 224 -4.30 -13.03 11.66
CA VAL A 224 -4.40 -11.78 10.90
C VAL A 224 -4.97 -12.03 9.51
N SER A 225 -4.52 -13.07 8.80
CA SER A 225 -5.01 -13.41 7.46
C SER A 225 -6.50 -13.75 7.47
N ILE A 226 -6.98 -14.50 8.47
CA ILE A 226 -8.39 -14.84 8.63
C ILE A 226 -9.21 -13.61 8.95
N LEU A 227 -8.73 -12.77 9.89
CA LEU A 227 -9.40 -11.51 10.23
C LEU A 227 -9.58 -10.61 9.00
N LEU A 228 -8.52 -10.40 8.22
CA LEU A 228 -8.58 -9.61 7.00
C LEU A 228 -9.57 -10.21 5.98
N THR A 229 -9.57 -11.53 5.84
CA THR A 229 -10.51 -12.21 4.94
C THR A 229 -11.96 -11.99 5.36
N ILE A 230 -12.27 -12.14 6.65
CA ILE A 230 -13.62 -11.90 7.17
C ILE A 230 -14.06 -10.46 6.93
N LEU A 231 -13.18 -9.48 7.19
CA LEU A 231 -13.47 -8.06 6.96
C LEU A 231 -13.70 -7.76 5.47
N ASN A 232 -12.90 -8.36 4.58
CA ASN A 232 -13.07 -8.19 3.13
C ASN A 232 -14.34 -8.85 2.60
N VAL A 233 -14.68 -10.05 3.08
CA VAL A 233 -15.94 -10.71 2.72
C VAL A 233 -17.13 -9.87 3.16
N LYS A 234 -17.09 -9.34 4.40
CA LYS A 234 -18.12 -8.42 4.88
C LYS A 234 -18.25 -7.19 4.01
N LEU A 235 -17.12 -6.58 3.61
CA LEU A 235 -17.12 -5.42 2.71
C LEU A 235 -17.80 -5.74 1.38
N VAL A 236 -17.46 -6.87 0.77
CA VAL A 236 -18.07 -7.29 -0.50
C VAL A 236 -19.59 -7.49 -0.34
N VAL A 237 -20.02 -8.14 0.75
CA VAL A 237 -21.44 -8.33 1.03
C VAL A 237 -22.17 -7.00 1.29
N ASP A 238 -21.54 -6.04 1.93
CA ASP A 238 -22.12 -4.72 2.20
C ASP A 238 -22.17 -3.81 0.94
N LEU A 239 -21.43 -4.17 -0.14
CA LEU A 239 -21.42 -3.44 -1.42
C LEU A 239 -22.47 -3.94 -2.42
N PHE A 240 -22.97 -5.17 -2.26
CA PHE A 240 -23.99 -5.82 -3.10
C PHE A 240 -25.27 -6.08 -2.33
#